data_96141132074f59db8a668873cbb67593
#
_entry.id   96141132074f59db8a668873cbb67593
#
_cell.length_a   1.000
_cell.length_b   1.000
_cell.length_c   1.000
_cell.angle_alpha   90.00
_cell.angle_beta   90.00
_cell.angle_gamma   90.00
#
_symmetry.space_group_name_H-M   'P 1'
#
loop_
_entity.id
_entity.type
_entity.pdbx_description
1 polymer ?
#
loop_
_entity_poly.entity_id
_entity_poly.type
_entity_poly.pdbx_seq_one_letter_code
_entity_poly.pdbx_strand_id
1 'polypeptide(L)'
;MRIVLFCENKYAVDILHPIGLEADREGGNEVLWYVHKEKIPVFPLKEQVAWTNNMQEVYDFSPEAIFVPGNIVPYYLPGVKIQVFHGYAAEKKGHWIIRNYFDAYFTQGPFFTKGFKALAEKHKTFEVLETGWSRQDWVKEHFHDFDSDKERMLKEAGRKHLVLYAPTFSPSLTSLPVMKEALVRLVEERDALVIIKLHPLTRAEWVEEYKTLAATNKNILWMDDFSVAKYQLMADVMISDTSSTIYEFLLKNKPVITYKASANNIYWKDIDDVNLLCDAFDEVLYNEENVRLRQWVIDNYDP
;
A
#
# COMPACT_ATOMS: atom_id res chain seq x y z
N MET A 1 26.70 -5.07 11.22
CA MET A 1 25.61 -6.05 11.53
C MET A 1 25.28 -6.85 10.29
N ARG A 2 24.93 -8.14 10.45
CA ARG A 2 24.40 -8.96 9.35
C ARG A 2 22.87 -8.91 9.39
N ILE A 3 22.28 -8.39 8.33
CA ILE A 3 20.85 -8.11 8.23
C ILE A 3 20.25 -8.94 7.10
N VAL A 4 19.13 -9.61 7.36
CA VAL A 4 18.32 -10.25 6.31
C VAL A 4 17.04 -9.48 6.08
N LEU A 5 16.78 -9.17 4.80
CA LEU A 5 15.53 -8.62 4.32
C LEU A 5 14.68 -9.76 3.73
N PHE A 6 13.67 -10.20 4.48
CA PHE A 6 12.92 -11.43 4.19
C PHE A 6 11.74 -11.15 3.25
N CYS A 7 11.97 -11.29 1.95
CA CYS A 7 11.03 -10.93 0.88
C CYS A 7 10.24 -12.15 0.37
N GLU A 8 9.07 -12.39 0.96
CA GLU A 8 8.20 -13.51 0.58
C GLU A 8 7.20 -13.21 -0.52
N ASN A 9 6.87 -11.93 -0.78
CA ASN A 9 5.86 -11.52 -1.74
C ASN A 9 6.31 -10.26 -2.46
N LYS A 10 5.74 -10.02 -3.64
CA LYS A 10 6.09 -8.86 -4.48
C LYS A 10 5.98 -7.52 -3.74
N TYR A 11 4.95 -7.34 -2.93
CA TYR A 11 4.75 -6.10 -2.15
C TYR A 11 5.86 -5.83 -1.12
N ALA A 12 6.56 -6.87 -0.68
CA ALA A 12 7.63 -6.75 0.32
C ALA A 12 8.86 -5.99 -0.21
N VAL A 13 9.08 -5.96 -1.53
CA VAL A 13 10.20 -5.23 -2.14
C VAL A 13 10.13 -3.75 -1.78
N ASP A 14 8.98 -3.10 -2.01
CA ASP A 14 8.79 -1.66 -1.75
C ASP A 14 8.87 -1.29 -0.25
N ILE A 15 8.68 -2.27 0.63
CA ILE A 15 8.74 -2.09 2.09
C ILE A 15 10.15 -2.27 2.61
N LEU A 16 10.86 -3.27 2.10
CA LEU A 16 12.19 -3.64 2.57
C LEU A 16 13.29 -2.80 1.91
N HIS A 17 13.07 -2.30 0.71
CA HIS A 17 14.08 -1.54 -0.03
C HIS A 17 14.57 -0.29 0.73
N PRO A 18 13.69 0.56 1.30
CA PRO A 18 14.16 1.69 2.11
C PRO A 18 14.99 1.26 3.33
N ILE A 19 14.66 0.14 3.96
CA ILE A 19 15.44 -0.41 5.09
C ILE A 19 16.83 -0.84 4.61
N GLY A 20 16.91 -1.48 3.42
CA GLY A 20 18.19 -1.87 2.83
C GLY A 20 19.07 -0.67 2.49
N LEU A 21 18.49 0.36 1.87
CA LEU A 21 19.20 1.61 1.53
C LEU A 21 19.75 2.31 2.78
N GLU A 22 18.96 2.34 3.86
CA GLU A 22 19.39 2.94 5.11
C GLU A 22 20.51 2.13 5.78
N ALA A 23 20.40 0.80 5.77
CA ALA A 23 21.46 -0.07 6.28
C ALA A 23 22.79 0.10 5.53
N ASP A 24 22.73 0.30 4.21
CA ASP A 24 23.91 0.58 3.37
C ASP A 24 24.48 1.98 3.65
N ARG A 25 23.60 2.97 3.84
CA ARG A 25 23.99 4.36 4.13
C ARG A 25 24.72 4.49 5.47
N GLU A 26 24.23 3.81 6.52
CA GLU A 26 24.86 3.80 7.84
C GLU A 26 26.25 3.14 7.82
N GLY A 27 26.50 2.27 6.86
CA GLY A 27 27.77 1.55 6.71
C GLY A 27 28.04 0.50 7.79
N GLY A 28 28.99 -0.39 7.53
CA GLY A 28 29.36 -1.47 8.47
C GLY A 28 28.30 -2.57 8.60
N ASN A 29 27.27 -2.56 7.76
CA ASN A 29 26.25 -3.59 7.68
C ASN A 29 26.49 -4.46 6.45
N GLU A 30 26.17 -5.77 6.58
CA GLU A 30 26.08 -6.72 5.49
C GLU A 30 24.61 -7.07 5.30
N VAL A 31 24.03 -6.75 4.15
CA VAL A 31 22.62 -6.96 3.86
C VAL A 31 22.45 -8.09 2.86
N LEU A 32 21.65 -9.10 3.22
CA LEU A 32 21.27 -10.19 2.35
C LEU A 32 19.75 -10.22 2.18
N TRP A 33 19.28 -10.22 0.93
CA TRP A 33 17.87 -10.42 0.62
C TRP A 33 17.57 -11.91 0.47
N TYR A 34 16.62 -12.43 1.25
CA TYR A 34 15.95 -13.68 0.91
C TYR A 34 14.76 -13.39 0.02
N VAL A 35 14.66 -14.05 -1.14
CA VAL A 35 13.58 -13.83 -2.11
C VAL A 35 12.88 -15.14 -2.45
N HIS A 36 11.59 -15.24 -2.17
CA HIS A 36 10.81 -16.44 -2.43
C HIS A 36 10.59 -16.66 -3.93
N LYS A 37 11.29 -17.65 -4.50
CA LYS A 37 11.41 -17.89 -5.95
C LYS A 37 10.07 -18.03 -6.68
N GLU A 38 9.13 -18.78 -6.10
CA GLU A 38 7.84 -19.04 -6.78
C GLU A 38 6.91 -17.83 -6.76
N LYS A 39 6.93 -17.04 -5.68
CA LYS A 39 6.08 -15.86 -5.54
C LYS A 39 6.67 -14.62 -6.21
N ILE A 40 8.00 -14.60 -6.38
CA ILE A 40 8.74 -13.51 -7.01
C ILE A 40 9.67 -14.09 -8.09
N PRO A 41 9.13 -14.56 -9.21
CA PRO A 41 9.93 -15.20 -10.26
C PRO A 41 10.93 -14.23 -10.92
N VAL A 42 10.65 -12.91 -10.86
CA VAL A 42 11.56 -11.85 -11.31
C VAL A 42 11.75 -10.88 -10.15
N PHE A 43 12.94 -10.90 -9.55
CA PHE A 43 13.33 -9.98 -8.50
C PHE A 43 13.89 -8.69 -9.11
N PRO A 44 13.22 -7.51 -8.88
CA PRO A 44 13.59 -6.29 -9.59
C PRO A 44 14.96 -5.72 -9.20
N LEU A 45 15.46 -6.04 -8.01
CA LEU A 45 16.73 -5.53 -7.48
C LEU A 45 17.91 -6.52 -7.64
N LYS A 46 17.75 -7.60 -8.38
CA LYS A 46 18.71 -8.71 -8.46
C LYS A 46 20.13 -8.33 -8.89
N GLU A 47 20.28 -7.23 -9.65
CA GLU A 47 21.57 -6.73 -10.12
C GLU A 47 22.16 -5.65 -9.20
N GLN A 48 21.42 -5.24 -8.18
CA GLN A 48 21.77 -4.10 -7.31
C GLN A 48 22.14 -4.52 -5.89
N VAL A 49 21.64 -5.68 -5.43
CA VAL A 49 21.79 -6.13 -4.04
C VAL A 49 22.24 -7.59 -3.96
N ALA A 50 22.87 -7.96 -2.86
CA ALA A 50 23.15 -9.37 -2.53
C ALA A 50 21.83 -10.08 -2.20
N TRP A 51 21.53 -11.20 -2.84
CA TRP A 51 20.29 -11.93 -2.62
C TRP A 51 20.43 -13.44 -2.81
N THR A 52 19.54 -14.21 -2.20
CA THR A 52 19.42 -15.65 -2.36
C THR A 52 17.96 -16.09 -2.35
N ASN A 53 17.66 -17.24 -2.93
CA ASN A 53 16.40 -17.95 -2.76
C ASN A 53 16.57 -19.27 -1.98
N ASN A 54 17.75 -19.49 -1.42
CA ASN A 54 18.11 -20.70 -0.67
C ASN A 54 18.11 -20.40 0.83
N MET A 55 17.23 -21.07 1.57
CA MET A 55 17.09 -20.87 3.00
C MET A 55 18.32 -21.33 3.81
N GLN A 56 19.08 -22.30 3.29
CA GLN A 56 20.34 -22.71 3.93
C GLN A 56 21.38 -21.60 3.89
N GLU A 57 21.48 -20.85 2.79
CA GLU A 57 22.39 -19.72 2.69
C GLU A 57 22.00 -18.60 3.66
N VAL A 58 20.68 -18.37 3.89
CA VAL A 58 20.22 -17.43 4.93
C VAL A 58 20.65 -17.89 6.32
N TYR A 59 20.53 -19.19 6.60
CA TYR A 59 20.96 -19.76 7.88
C TYR A 59 22.48 -19.63 8.07
N ASP A 60 23.27 -19.96 7.05
CA ASP A 60 24.74 -19.92 7.06
C ASP A 60 25.26 -18.48 7.14
N PHE A 61 24.54 -17.52 6.55
CA PHE A 61 24.81 -16.08 6.71
C PHE A 61 24.76 -15.65 8.18
N SER A 62 24.04 -16.39 9.01
CA SER A 62 23.94 -16.15 10.45
C SER A 62 23.54 -14.71 10.79
N PRO A 63 22.34 -14.26 10.34
CA PRO A 63 21.90 -12.89 10.57
C PRO A 63 21.77 -12.55 12.04
N GLU A 64 22.06 -11.28 12.37
CA GLU A 64 21.79 -10.71 13.70
C GLU A 64 20.39 -10.13 13.77
N ALA A 65 19.84 -9.66 12.61
CA ALA A 65 18.47 -9.16 12.49
C ALA A 65 17.81 -9.64 11.19
N ILE A 66 16.50 -9.93 11.25
CA ILE A 66 15.68 -10.33 10.08
C ILE A 66 14.44 -9.43 10.05
N PHE A 67 14.31 -8.62 9.01
CA PHE A 67 13.14 -7.77 8.78
C PHE A 67 12.11 -8.47 7.91
N VAL A 68 10.87 -8.55 8.37
CA VAL A 68 9.82 -9.34 7.74
C VAL A 68 8.52 -8.53 7.62
N PRO A 69 8.06 -8.20 6.41
CA PRO A 69 6.75 -7.56 6.21
C PRO A 69 5.58 -8.53 6.42
N GLY A 70 5.80 -9.82 6.20
CA GLY A 70 4.81 -10.88 6.36
C GLY A 70 4.53 -11.25 7.81
N ASN A 71 3.63 -12.22 8.00
CA ASN A 71 3.21 -12.68 9.33
C ASN A 71 3.91 -13.97 9.77
N ILE A 72 4.84 -14.49 9.00
CA ILE A 72 5.50 -15.77 9.23
C ILE A 72 6.98 -15.63 8.86
N VAL A 73 7.84 -16.23 9.67
CA VAL A 73 9.26 -16.38 9.39
C VAL A 73 9.72 -17.73 9.96
N PRO A 74 10.66 -18.45 9.32
CA PRO A 74 11.15 -19.71 9.88
C PRO A 74 11.76 -19.51 11.26
N TYR A 75 11.24 -20.23 12.25
CA TYR A 75 11.64 -20.08 13.66
C TYR A 75 13.10 -20.48 13.92
N TYR A 76 13.66 -21.37 13.10
CA TYR A 76 15.02 -21.88 13.24
C TYR A 76 16.12 -20.94 12.75
N LEU A 77 15.78 -19.88 12.01
CA LEU A 77 16.76 -18.89 11.58
C LEU A 77 17.32 -18.15 12.81
N PRO A 78 18.65 -17.92 12.86
CA PRO A 78 19.25 -17.14 13.93
C PRO A 78 18.88 -15.65 13.85
N GLY A 79 19.18 -14.91 14.91
CA GLY A 79 18.98 -13.46 14.99
C GLY A 79 17.59 -13.02 15.42
N VAL A 80 17.48 -11.73 15.70
CA VAL A 80 16.25 -11.05 16.12
C VAL A 80 15.28 -10.94 14.93
N LYS A 81 14.06 -11.41 15.08
CA LYS A 81 13.04 -11.38 14.04
C LYS A 81 12.11 -10.19 14.27
N ILE A 82 12.09 -9.28 13.31
CA ILE A 82 11.40 -7.99 13.41
C ILE A 82 10.27 -7.95 12.37
N GLN A 83 9.04 -7.81 12.83
CA GLN A 83 7.91 -7.56 11.92
C GLN A 83 7.81 -6.08 11.61
N VAL A 84 7.81 -5.73 10.29
CA VAL A 84 7.68 -4.34 9.79
C VAL A 84 6.35 -4.10 9.07
N PHE A 85 5.47 -5.09 9.09
CA PHE A 85 4.13 -5.06 8.49
C PHE A 85 4.10 -4.86 6.96
N HIS A 86 2.88 -4.94 6.37
CA HIS A 86 2.66 -4.81 4.93
C HIS A 86 1.46 -3.92 4.59
N GLY A 87 1.19 -2.93 5.42
CA GLY A 87 0.15 -1.92 5.24
C GLY A 87 -0.63 -1.60 6.50
N TYR A 88 -1.62 -0.74 6.36
CA TYR A 88 -2.43 -0.18 7.45
C TYR A 88 -3.76 -0.92 7.65
N ALA A 89 -3.77 -2.23 7.53
CA ALA A 89 -4.98 -3.05 7.59
C ALA A 89 -5.50 -3.25 9.03
N ALA A 90 -5.84 -2.15 9.71
CA ALA A 90 -6.29 -2.15 11.10
C ALA A 90 -7.56 -3.00 11.34
N GLU A 91 -8.45 -3.07 10.35
CA GLU A 91 -9.72 -3.82 10.42
C GLU A 91 -9.54 -5.32 10.23
N LYS A 92 -8.42 -5.77 9.69
CA LYS A 92 -8.18 -7.19 9.45
C LYS A 92 -7.75 -7.88 10.75
N LYS A 93 -8.59 -8.77 11.27
CA LYS A 93 -8.30 -9.55 12.49
C LYS A 93 -6.93 -10.21 12.46
N GLY A 94 -6.49 -10.69 11.29
CA GLY A 94 -5.19 -11.33 11.11
C GLY A 94 -3.98 -10.44 11.41
N HIS A 95 -4.14 -9.12 11.34
CA HIS A 95 -3.12 -8.13 11.66
C HIS A 95 -2.72 -8.16 13.15
N TRP A 96 -3.69 -8.41 14.02
CA TRP A 96 -3.54 -8.39 15.49
C TRP A 96 -3.25 -9.75 16.11
N ILE A 97 -3.09 -10.81 15.31
CA ILE A 97 -2.83 -12.16 15.82
C ILE A 97 -1.33 -12.34 16.11
N ILE A 98 -0.98 -12.51 17.38
CA ILE A 98 0.38 -12.85 17.80
C ILE A 98 0.62 -14.33 17.58
N ARG A 99 1.61 -14.65 16.73
CA ARG A 99 1.98 -16.02 16.34
C ARG A 99 3.28 -16.50 16.97
N ASN A 100 3.91 -15.66 17.81
CA ASN A 100 5.19 -15.91 18.49
C ASN A 100 6.36 -16.23 17.53
N TYR A 101 6.35 -15.68 16.34
CA TYR A 101 7.49 -15.74 15.40
C TYR A 101 8.46 -14.58 15.55
N PHE A 102 8.02 -13.47 16.15
CA PHE A 102 8.73 -12.21 16.15
C PHE A 102 9.15 -11.82 17.57
N ASP A 103 10.38 -11.33 17.68
CA ASP A 103 10.96 -10.79 18.90
C ASP A 103 10.64 -9.30 19.06
N ALA A 104 10.37 -8.61 17.93
CA ALA A 104 9.97 -7.21 17.91
C ALA A 104 8.95 -6.90 16.82
N TYR A 105 8.11 -5.90 17.08
CA TYR A 105 7.16 -5.31 16.16
C TYR A 105 7.48 -3.83 15.98
N PHE A 106 7.86 -3.45 14.76
CA PHE A 106 8.08 -2.05 14.38
C PHE A 106 6.77 -1.50 13.83
N THR A 107 6.09 -0.72 14.65
CA THR A 107 4.71 -0.27 14.36
C THR A 107 4.68 1.01 13.54
N GLN A 108 3.65 1.09 12.70
CA GLN A 108 3.49 2.11 11.67
C GLN A 108 3.16 3.50 12.23
N GLY A 109 2.59 3.59 13.44
CA GLY A 109 2.23 4.85 14.08
C GLY A 109 1.43 4.64 15.38
N PRO A 110 0.98 5.72 16.03
CA PRO A 110 0.41 5.72 17.40
C PRO A 110 -0.75 4.73 17.59
N PHE A 111 -1.64 4.62 16.60
CA PHE A 111 -2.78 3.70 16.65
C PHE A 111 -2.33 2.24 16.77
N PHE A 112 -1.38 1.82 15.95
CA PHE A 112 -0.84 0.46 15.96
C PHE A 112 0.01 0.21 17.20
N THR A 113 0.85 1.18 17.56
CA THR A 113 1.69 1.13 18.77
C THR A 113 0.87 0.87 20.01
N LYS A 114 -0.23 1.61 20.20
CA LYS A 114 -1.14 1.42 21.34
C LYS A 114 -1.70 0.00 21.38
N GLY A 115 -2.17 -0.52 20.24
CA GLY A 115 -2.72 -1.86 20.15
C GLY A 115 -1.68 -2.96 20.41
N PHE A 116 -0.49 -2.85 19.80
CA PHE A 116 0.57 -3.84 19.98
C PHE A 116 1.21 -3.80 21.38
N LYS A 117 1.31 -2.62 22.03
CA LYS A 117 1.74 -2.54 23.44
C LYS A 117 0.78 -3.27 24.37
N ALA A 118 -0.53 -3.15 24.17
CA ALA A 118 -1.50 -3.91 24.95
C ALA A 118 -1.37 -5.45 24.73
N LEU A 119 -1.03 -5.87 23.50
CA LEU A 119 -0.73 -7.28 23.22
C LEU A 119 0.60 -7.72 23.86
N ALA A 120 1.62 -6.86 23.85
CA ALA A 120 2.92 -7.16 24.47
C ALA A 120 2.79 -7.35 25.99
N GLU A 121 2.00 -6.53 26.68
CA GLU A 121 1.69 -6.69 28.10
C GLU A 121 1.05 -8.04 28.41
N LYS A 122 0.19 -8.54 27.52
CA LYS A 122 -0.48 -9.82 27.66
C LYS A 122 0.43 -11.01 27.38
N HIS A 123 1.21 -10.94 26.30
CA HIS A 123 2.03 -12.07 25.81
C HIS A 123 3.42 -12.12 26.46
N LYS A 124 4.03 -10.98 26.72
CA LYS A 124 5.38 -10.82 27.34
C LYS A 124 6.51 -11.55 26.58
N THR A 125 6.37 -11.68 25.26
CA THR A 125 7.30 -12.43 24.42
C THR A 125 7.96 -11.60 23.34
N PHE A 126 7.63 -10.29 23.24
CA PHE A 126 8.16 -9.40 22.21
C PHE A 126 8.15 -7.94 22.66
N GLU A 127 8.98 -7.14 21.98
CA GLU A 127 9.05 -5.69 22.16
C GLU A 127 8.26 -4.95 21.08
N VAL A 128 7.85 -3.71 21.38
CA VAL A 128 7.12 -2.84 20.45
C VAL A 128 7.81 -1.48 20.34
N LEU A 129 8.24 -1.15 19.12
CA LEU A 129 8.86 0.13 18.80
C LEU A 129 8.00 0.86 17.75
N GLU A 130 7.68 2.12 18.00
CA GLU A 130 7.06 2.99 17.00
C GLU A 130 8.16 3.56 16.09
N THR A 131 8.15 3.15 14.84
CA THR A 131 9.20 3.51 13.87
C THR A 131 8.65 4.21 12.63
N GLY A 132 7.34 4.25 12.49
CA GLY A 132 6.75 4.53 11.19
C GLY A 132 6.80 3.31 10.26
N TRP A 133 6.40 3.51 9.03
CA TRP A 133 6.43 2.46 8.02
C TRP A 133 7.36 2.86 6.86
N SER A 134 8.42 2.11 6.66
CA SER A 134 9.52 2.41 5.74
C SER A 134 9.08 2.81 4.32
N ARG A 135 7.96 2.27 3.84
CA ARG A 135 7.40 2.68 2.55
C ARG A 135 6.93 4.14 2.52
N GLN A 136 6.53 4.71 3.67
CA GLN A 136 6.15 6.12 3.75
C GLN A 136 7.37 7.04 3.66
N ASP A 137 8.54 6.60 4.11
CA ASP A 137 9.77 7.36 3.94
C ASP A 137 10.09 7.53 2.45
N TRP A 138 10.02 6.44 1.69
CA TRP A 138 10.15 6.52 0.23
C TRP A 138 9.10 7.46 -0.39
N VAL A 139 7.84 7.40 0.08
CA VAL A 139 6.77 8.28 -0.40
C VAL A 139 7.08 9.75 -0.10
N LYS A 140 7.58 10.06 1.11
CA LYS A 140 7.94 11.44 1.51
C LYS A 140 9.10 11.97 0.65
N GLU A 141 10.12 11.17 0.41
CA GLU A 141 11.28 11.53 -0.43
C GLU A 141 10.91 11.76 -1.90
N HIS A 142 9.97 10.98 -2.45
CA HIS A 142 9.59 10.99 -3.86
C HIS A 142 8.27 11.71 -4.14
N PHE A 143 7.79 12.53 -3.19
CA PHE A 143 6.43 13.10 -3.23
C PHE A 143 6.16 13.92 -4.50
N HIS A 144 7.17 14.59 -5.05
CA HIS A 144 7.08 15.46 -6.22
C HIS A 144 7.69 14.88 -7.50
N ASP A 145 8.26 13.67 -7.46
CA ASP A 145 8.98 13.09 -8.60
C ASP A 145 8.11 12.88 -9.85
N PHE A 146 6.81 12.76 -9.66
CA PHE A 146 5.85 12.50 -10.74
C PHE A 146 4.95 13.68 -11.08
N ASP A 147 5.21 14.87 -10.55
CA ASP A 147 4.39 16.06 -10.82
C ASP A 147 4.39 16.42 -12.32
N SER A 148 5.55 16.38 -12.98
CA SER A 148 5.67 16.63 -14.41
C SER A 148 4.94 15.59 -15.28
N ASP A 149 4.95 14.31 -14.87
CA ASP A 149 4.19 13.26 -15.54
C ASP A 149 2.69 13.50 -15.41
N LYS A 150 2.22 13.87 -14.21
CA LYS A 150 0.83 14.25 -13.96
C LYS A 150 0.39 15.41 -14.82
N GLU A 151 1.16 16.50 -14.81
CA GLU A 151 0.86 17.72 -15.60
C GLU A 151 0.77 17.41 -17.09
N ARG A 152 1.70 16.61 -17.63
CA ARG A 152 1.68 16.18 -19.03
C ARG A 152 0.41 15.39 -19.34
N MET A 153 0.07 14.39 -18.53
CA MET A 153 -1.12 13.56 -18.74
C MET A 153 -2.41 14.38 -18.71
N LEU A 154 -2.55 15.28 -17.73
CA LEU A 154 -3.72 16.15 -17.62
C LEU A 154 -3.83 17.12 -18.79
N LYS A 155 -2.72 17.71 -19.23
CA LYS A 155 -2.66 18.61 -20.38
C LYS A 155 -3.03 17.90 -21.69
N GLU A 156 -2.49 16.70 -21.92
CA GLU A 156 -2.80 15.89 -23.11
C GLU A 156 -4.27 15.47 -23.15
N ALA A 157 -4.85 15.14 -22.01
CA ALA A 157 -6.25 14.78 -21.89
C ALA A 157 -7.20 16.00 -21.88
N GLY A 158 -6.69 17.21 -21.67
CA GLY A 158 -7.49 18.43 -21.47
C GLY A 158 -8.34 18.34 -20.20
N ARG A 159 -7.77 17.82 -19.10
CA ARG A 159 -8.47 17.58 -17.82
C ARG A 159 -7.74 18.26 -16.66
N LYS A 160 -8.45 18.51 -15.54
CA LYS A 160 -7.89 19.19 -14.36
C LYS A 160 -7.54 18.26 -13.22
N HIS A 161 -8.27 17.16 -13.05
CA HIS A 161 -8.12 16.26 -11.93
C HIS A 161 -7.72 14.87 -12.38
N LEU A 162 -6.71 14.30 -11.74
CA LEU A 162 -6.30 12.92 -11.92
C LEU A 162 -6.91 12.05 -10.82
N VAL A 163 -7.67 11.04 -11.21
CA VAL A 163 -8.37 10.13 -10.32
C VAL A 163 -7.78 8.74 -10.41
N LEU A 164 -7.44 8.13 -9.29
CA LEU A 164 -6.98 6.74 -9.23
C LEU A 164 -8.13 5.83 -8.82
N TYR A 165 -8.54 4.91 -9.69
CA TYR A 165 -9.41 3.80 -9.32
C TYR A 165 -8.60 2.56 -9.00
N ALA A 166 -8.56 2.18 -7.72
CA ALA A 166 -7.77 1.07 -7.21
C ALA A 166 -8.59 0.19 -6.24
N PRO A 167 -9.49 -0.65 -6.76
CA PRO A 167 -10.37 -1.50 -5.96
C PRO A 167 -9.61 -2.73 -5.41
N THR A 168 -10.18 -3.37 -4.37
CA THR A 168 -9.73 -4.67 -3.90
C THR A 168 -10.05 -5.79 -4.90
N PHE A 169 -9.32 -6.89 -4.81
CA PHE A 169 -9.54 -8.08 -5.66
C PHE A 169 -10.54 -9.08 -5.06
N SER A 170 -10.92 -8.93 -3.79
CA SER A 170 -11.81 -9.85 -3.09
C SER A 170 -13.22 -9.78 -3.68
N PRO A 171 -13.77 -10.90 -4.20
CA PRO A 171 -15.06 -10.86 -4.90
C PRO A 171 -16.25 -10.37 -4.09
N SER A 172 -16.21 -10.54 -2.76
CA SER A 172 -17.28 -10.12 -1.85
C SER A 172 -17.18 -8.66 -1.40
N LEU A 173 -16.07 -7.98 -1.70
CA LEU A 173 -15.77 -6.63 -1.22
C LEU A 173 -15.50 -5.64 -2.35
N THR A 174 -15.23 -6.15 -3.57
CA THR A 174 -14.82 -5.32 -4.70
C THR A 174 -15.99 -4.56 -5.33
N SER A 175 -15.74 -3.33 -5.72
CA SER A 175 -16.65 -2.47 -6.49
C SER A 175 -16.64 -2.74 -8.00
N LEU A 176 -15.76 -3.60 -8.50
CA LEU A 176 -15.57 -3.89 -9.92
C LEU A 176 -16.88 -4.23 -10.68
N PRO A 177 -17.81 -5.04 -10.14
CA PRO A 177 -19.03 -5.39 -10.88
C PRO A 177 -19.95 -4.22 -11.23
N VAL A 178 -19.86 -3.10 -10.49
CA VAL A 178 -20.85 -2.00 -10.56
C VAL A 178 -20.26 -0.65 -10.95
N MET A 179 -18.93 -0.50 -10.98
CA MET A 179 -18.29 0.83 -11.07
C MET A 179 -18.08 1.33 -12.50
N LYS A 180 -18.12 0.48 -13.52
CA LYS A 180 -17.76 0.84 -14.91
C LYS A 180 -18.53 2.06 -15.43
N GLU A 181 -19.84 1.99 -15.37
CA GLU A 181 -20.74 3.05 -15.88
C GLU A 181 -20.59 4.35 -15.07
N ALA A 182 -20.32 4.23 -13.76
CA ALA A 182 -20.09 5.39 -12.91
C ALA A 182 -18.75 6.09 -13.24
N LEU A 183 -17.69 5.35 -13.58
CA LEU A 183 -16.42 5.92 -14.04
C LEU A 183 -16.58 6.61 -15.40
N VAL A 184 -17.36 6.03 -16.32
CA VAL A 184 -17.67 6.69 -17.61
C VAL A 184 -18.39 8.01 -17.38
N ARG A 185 -19.44 8.02 -16.57
CA ARG A 185 -20.16 9.25 -16.22
C ARG A 185 -19.24 10.28 -15.57
N LEU A 186 -18.37 9.85 -14.66
CA LEU A 186 -17.45 10.76 -14.00
C LEU A 186 -16.58 11.52 -15.01
N VAL A 187 -15.98 10.84 -15.99
CA VAL A 187 -15.13 11.48 -17.00
C VAL A 187 -15.91 12.25 -18.08
N GLU A 188 -17.20 11.98 -18.25
CA GLU A 188 -18.10 12.72 -19.16
C GLU A 188 -18.64 13.99 -18.50
N GLU A 189 -19.00 13.92 -17.21
CA GLU A 189 -19.67 15.01 -16.50
C GLU A 189 -18.73 15.89 -15.68
N ARG A 190 -17.51 15.43 -15.40
CA ARG A 190 -16.50 16.14 -14.59
C ARG A 190 -15.19 16.27 -15.33
N ASP A 191 -14.40 17.22 -14.90
CA ASP A 191 -13.08 17.54 -15.46
C ASP A 191 -12.00 16.58 -14.93
N ALA A 192 -12.24 15.27 -15.11
CA ALA A 192 -11.46 14.18 -14.55
C ALA A 192 -10.83 13.28 -15.62
N LEU A 193 -9.59 12.84 -15.36
CA LEU A 193 -8.88 11.76 -16.03
C LEU A 193 -8.76 10.60 -15.05
N VAL A 194 -9.26 9.43 -15.39
CA VAL A 194 -9.23 8.25 -14.50
C VAL A 194 -8.10 7.32 -14.87
N ILE A 195 -7.27 6.95 -13.92
CA ILE A 195 -6.31 5.84 -14.00
C ILE A 195 -6.92 4.62 -13.32
N ILE A 196 -6.97 3.51 -14.03
CA ILE A 196 -7.35 2.20 -13.49
C ILE A 196 -6.09 1.41 -13.17
N LYS A 197 -5.94 1.04 -11.90
CA LYS A 197 -4.85 0.21 -11.41
C LYS A 197 -5.39 -0.94 -10.57
N LEU A 198 -5.61 -2.09 -11.20
CA LEU A 198 -6.16 -3.25 -10.51
C LEU A 198 -5.08 -4.00 -9.71
N HIS A 199 -5.53 -4.71 -8.70
CA HIS A 199 -4.67 -5.57 -7.90
C HIS A 199 -4.21 -6.79 -8.74
N PRO A 200 -2.96 -7.25 -8.61
CA PRO A 200 -2.44 -8.40 -9.38
C PRO A 200 -3.23 -9.72 -9.23
N LEU A 201 -4.00 -9.86 -8.16
CA LEU A 201 -4.87 -11.03 -7.91
C LEU A 201 -6.31 -10.83 -8.42
N THR A 202 -6.59 -9.76 -9.14
CA THR A 202 -7.91 -9.53 -9.75
C THR A 202 -8.21 -10.61 -10.78
N ARG A 203 -9.45 -11.09 -10.85
CA ARG A 203 -9.90 -12.09 -11.82
C ARG A 203 -9.71 -11.60 -13.24
N ALA A 204 -9.30 -12.51 -14.13
CA ALA A 204 -8.99 -12.20 -15.52
C ALA A 204 -10.19 -11.56 -16.28
N GLU A 205 -11.41 -12.00 -15.98
CA GLU A 205 -12.64 -11.47 -16.60
C GLU A 205 -12.77 -9.96 -16.34
N TRP A 206 -12.58 -9.52 -15.08
CA TRP A 206 -12.62 -8.09 -14.73
C TRP A 206 -11.45 -7.32 -15.33
N VAL A 207 -10.27 -7.91 -15.38
CA VAL A 207 -9.10 -7.30 -16.03
C VAL A 207 -9.42 -6.96 -17.48
N GLU A 208 -9.97 -7.92 -18.25
CA GLU A 208 -10.31 -7.71 -19.65
C GLU A 208 -11.47 -6.71 -19.85
N GLU A 209 -12.47 -6.73 -18.96
CA GLU A 209 -13.57 -5.75 -19.00
C GLU A 209 -13.05 -4.31 -18.81
N TYR A 210 -12.16 -4.08 -17.83
CA TYR A 210 -11.64 -2.75 -17.54
C TYR A 210 -10.55 -2.30 -18.53
N LYS A 211 -9.80 -3.22 -19.14
CA LYS A 211 -8.94 -2.92 -20.29
C LYS A 211 -9.75 -2.46 -21.50
N THR A 212 -10.86 -3.16 -21.77
CA THR A 212 -11.80 -2.77 -22.85
C THR A 212 -12.40 -1.38 -22.59
N LEU A 213 -12.80 -1.10 -21.34
CA LEU A 213 -13.30 0.21 -20.94
C LEU A 213 -12.29 1.32 -21.22
N ALA A 214 -11.02 1.12 -20.83
CA ALA A 214 -9.95 2.08 -21.09
C ALA A 214 -9.65 2.23 -22.59
N ALA A 215 -9.68 1.15 -23.36
CA ALA A 215 -9.45 1.19 -24.81
C ALA A 215 -10.54 1.96 -25.57
N THR A 216 -11.77 2.01 -25.03
CA THR A 216 -12.92 2.67 -25.66
C THR A 216 -13.18 4.08 -25.14
N ASN A 217 -12.47 4.53 -24.09
CA ASN A 217 -12.65 5.85 -23.50
C ASN A 217 -11.30 6.55 -23.29
N LYS A 218 -11.04 7.63 -24.05
CA LYS A 218 -9.79 8.38 -24.03
C LYS A 218 -9.43 9.01 -22.67
N ASN A 219 -10.41 9.19 -21.78
CA ASN A 219 -10.23 9.79 -20.46
C ASN A 219 -10.17 8.73 -19.33
N ILE A 220 -10.07 7.47 -19.70
CA ILE A 220 -9.86 6.35 -18.77
C ILE A 220 -8.61 5.60 -19.23
N LEU A 221 -7.59 5.53 -18.38
CA LEU A 221 -6.31 4.94 -18.70
C LEU A 221 -6.10 3.64 -17.92
N TRP A 222 -5.60 2.61 -18.59
CA TRP A 222 -5.17 1.36 -17.96
C TRP A 222 -3.69 1.38 -17.64
N MET A 223 -3.31 0.91 -16.44
CA MET A 223 -1.91 0.82 -16.01
C MET A 223 -1.55 -0.58 -15.51
N ASP A 224 -0.48 -1.13 -16.08
CA ASP A 224 0.04 -2.48 -15.78
C ASP A 224 1.30 -2.48 -14.90
N ASP A 225 1.73 -1.32 -14.41
CA ASP A 225 2.94 -1.19 -13.57
C ASP A 225 2.90 -2.10 -12.34
N PHE A 226 4.09 -2.42 -11.84
CA PHE A 226 4.24 -3.28 -10.66
C PHE A 226 3.67 -2.62 -9.40
N SER A 227 3.97 -1.34 -9.17
CA SER A 227 3.58 -0.61 -7.97
C SER A 227 2.43 0.37 -8.22
N VAL A 228 1.53 0.52 -7.24
CA VAL A 228 0.49 1.54 -7.22
C VAL A 228 1.03 2.88 -6.70
N ALA A 229 2.19 2.90 -6.06
CA ALA A 229 2.72 4.06 -5.34
C ALA A 229 2.86 5.30 -6.23
N LYS A 230 3.39 5.15 -7.45
CA LYS A 230 3.48 6.24 -8.44
C LYS A 230 2.12 6.92 -8.65
N TYR A 231 1.07 6.14 -8.88
CA TYR A 231 -0.27 6.66 -9.17
C TYR A 231 -0.94 7.26 -7.94
N GLN A 232 -0.64 6.74 -6.75
CA GLN A 232 -1.06 7.37 -5.50
C GLN A 232 -0.39 8.75 -5.30
N LEU A 233 0.88 8.92 -5.73
CA LEU A 233 1.55 10.22 -5.68
C LEU A 233 0.96 11.20 -6.69
N MET A 234 0.64 10.75 -7.90
CA MET A 234 0.10 11.59 -8.97
C MET A 234 -1.36 11.99 -8.74
N ALA A 235 -2.22 11.06 -8.31
CA ALA A 235 -3.66 11.29 -8.24
C ALA A 235 -4.07 12.35 -7.22
N ASP A 236 -5.14 13.10 -7.53
CA ASP A 236 -5.78 14.07 -6.64
C ASP A 236 -6.84 13.42 -5.76
N VAL A 237 -7.56 12.43 -6.30
CA VAL A 237 -8.62 11.68 -5.63
C VAL A 237 -8.41 10.20 -5.88
N MET A 238 -8.67 9.36 -4.87
CA MET A 238 -8.72 7.91 -5.03
C MET A 238 -10.14 7.39 -4.90
N ILE A 239 -10.55 6.52 -5.81
CA ILE A 239 -11.79 5.74 -5.73
C ILE A 239 -11.40 4.30 -5.42
N SER A 240 -12.03 3.70 -4.41
CA SER A 240 -11.76 2.34 -3.97
C SER A 240 -13.01 1.69 -3.35
N ASP A 241 -12.79 0.67 -2.54
CA ASP A 241 -13.84 -0.04 -1.78
C ASP A 241 -13.31 -0.45 -0.39
N THR A 242 -12.79 -1.67 -0.21
CA THR A 242 -12.22 -2.15 1.06
C THR A 242 -10.77 -2.54 0.84
N SER A 243 -9.86 -1.58 0.97
CA SER A 243 -8.44 -1.76 0.71
C SER A 243 -7.56 -1.03 1.72
N SER A 244 -6.43 -1.64 2.10
CA SER A 244 -5.42 -0.99 2.96
C SER A 244 -4.72 0.20 2.28
N THR A 245 -4.75 0.27 0.95
CA THR A 245 -4.19 1.38 0.17
C THR A 245 -4.92 2.70 0.39
N ILE A 246 -6.15 2.66 0.92
CA ILE A 246 -6.92 3.83 1.31
C ILE A 246 -6.16 4.65 2.36
N TYR A 247 -5.66 4.01 3.40
CA TYR A 247 -4.89 4.69 4.44
C TYR A 247 -3.59 5.28 3.90
N GLU A 248 -2.89 4.54 3.03
CA GLU A 248 -1.70 5.07 2.36
C GLU A 248 -1.98 6.34 1.55
N PHE A 249 -3.15 6.44 0.94
CA PHE A 249 -3.56 7.62 0.18
C PHE A 249 -3.98 8.79 1.09
N LEU A 250 -4.72 8.51 2.17
CA LEU A 250 -5.12 9.51 3.17
C LEU A 250 -3.91 10.15 3.86
N LEU A 251 -2.85 9.37 4.13
CA LEU A 251 -1.60 9.89 4.70
C LEU A 251 -0.88 10.91 3.79
N LYS A 252 -1.21 10.96 2.50
CA LYS A 252 -0.75 11.99 1.57
C LYS A 252 -1.61 13.26 1.63
N ASN A 253 -2.54 13.35 2.58
CA ASN A 253 -3.56 14.40 2.71
C ASN A 253 -4.44 14.56 1.46
N LYS A 254 -4.75 13.45 0.79
CA LYS A 254 -5.56 13.41 -0.43
C LYS A 254 -6.89 12.70 -0.17
N PRO A 255 -8.02 13.15 -0.78
CA PRO A 255 -9.33 12.61 -0.53
C PRO A 255 -9.57 11.23 -1.16
N VAL A 256 -10.36 10.42 -0.45
CA VAL A 256 -10.78 9.09 -0.89
C VAL A 256 -12.30 9.03 -0.98
N ILE A 257 -12.81 8.36 -2.00
CA ILE A 257 -14.20 7.93 -2.13
C ILE A 257 -14.22 6.40 -2.15
N THR A 258 -15.04 5.79 -1.33
CA THR A 258 -15.23 4.34 -1.37
C THR A 258 -16.68 3.96 -1.70
N TYR A 259 -16.83 2.77 -2.23
CA TYR A 259 -18.14 2.14 -2.43
C TYR A 259 -18.31 1.00 -1.43
N LYS A 260 -19.25 1.18 -0.47
CA LYS A 260 -19.60 0.19 0.56
C LYS A 260 -18.38 -0.38 1.29
N ALA A 261 -17.53 0.52 1.78
CA ALA A 261 -16.34 0.11 2.52
C ALA A 261 -16.71 -0.69 3.78
N SER A 262 -16.03 -1.83 3.96
CA SER A 262 -16.17 -2.66 5.16
C SER A 262 -15.12 -2.25 6.20
N ALA A 263 -15.34 -1.12 6.87
CA ALA A 263 -14.50 -0.62 7.95
C ALA A 263 -15.33 -0.31 9.19
N ASN A 264 -14.75 -0.48 10.39
CA ASN A 264 -15.43 -0.14 11.64
C ASN A 264 -15.66 1.36 11.81
N ASN A 265 -14.70 2.16 11.33
CA ASN A 265 -14.77 3.61 11.28
C ASN A 265 -14.36 4.10 9.90
N ILE A 266 -15.13 5.01 9.34
CA ILE A 266 -14.88 5.58 8.03
C ILE A 266 -14.45 7.03 8.22
N TYR A 267 -13.23 7.37 7.79
CA TYR A 267 -12.62 8.69 7.87
C TYR A 267 -12.51 9.35 6.48
N TRP A 268 -13.39 8.96 5.57
CA TRP A 268 -13.45 9.42 4.18
C TRP A 268 -14.89 9.39 3.67
N LYS A 269 -15.10 9.79 2.43
CA LYS A 269 -16.44 9.68 1.80
C LYS A 269 -16.71 8.25 1.39
N ASP A 270 -17.77 7.65 1.92
CA ASP A 270 -18.29 6.35 1.47
C ASP A 270 -19.67 6.53 0.82
N ILE A 271 -19.90 5.85 -0.30
CA ILE A 271 -21.18 5.84 -1.01
C ILE A 271 -21.74 4.42 -1.06
N ASP A 272 -23.05 4.28 -1.01
CA ASP A 272 -23.77 3.01 -1.12
C ASP A 272 -24.46 2.83 -2.48
N ASP A 273 -24.55 3.90 -3.26
CA ASP A 273 -25.03 3.93 -4.65
C ASP A 273 -23.97 4.54 -5.57
N VAL A 274 -23.57 3.82 -6.62
CA VAL A 274 -22.59 4.28 -7.62
C VAL A 274 -23.07 5.52 -8.39
N ASN A 275 -24.36 5.80 -8.42
CA ASN A 275 -24.92 7.01 -9.02
C ASN A 275 -24.51 8.28 -8.29
N LEU A 276 -24.13 8.18 -7.02
CA LEU A 276 -23.64 9.31 -6.21
C LEU A 276 -22.17 9.65 -6.46
N LEU A 277 -21.47 8.93 -7.34
CA LEU A 277 -20.02 9.11 -7.53
C LEU A 277 -19.63 10.53 -7.96
N CYS A 278 -20.37 11.13 -8.90
CA CYS A 278 -20.08 12.47 -9.38
C CYS A 278 -20.28 13.53 -8.28
N ASP A 279 -21.35 13.41 -7.50
CA ASP A 279 -21.62 14.33 -6.38
C ASP A 279 -20.59 14.15 -5.25
N ALA A 280 -20.23 12.89 -4.96
CA ALA A 280 -19.19 12.59 -3.99
C ALA A 280 -17.82 13.13 -4.43
N PHE A 281 -17.51 13.10 -5.73
CA PHE A 281 -16.29 13.67 -6.29
C PHE A 281 -16.22 15.19 -6.07
N ASP A 282 -17.30 15.90 -6.36
CA ASP A 282 -17.40 17.36 -6.12
C ASP A 282 -17.27 17.66 -4.62
N GLU A 283 -17.95 16.88 -3.77
CA GLU A 283 -17.91 17.05 -2.32
C GLU A 283 -16.48 16.91 -1.77
N VAL A 284 -15.75 15.84 -2.13
CA VAL A 284 -14.43 15.59 -1.51
C VAL A 284 -13.35 16.59 -1.95
N LEU A 285 -13.55 17.27 -3.07
CA LEU A 285 -12.62 18.30 -3.54
C LEU A 285 -12.74 19.62 -2.74
N TYR A 286 -13.92 19.94 -2.21
CA TYR A 286 -14.24 21.28 -1.67
C TYR A 286 -14.73 21.27 -0.23
N ASN A 287 -14.99 20.11 0.39
CA ASN A 287 -15.57 20.04 1.73
C ASN A 287 -14.49 19.97 2.82
N GLU A 288 -14.52 20.93 3.77
CA GLU A 288 -13.59 21.00 4.92
C GLU A 288 -13.73 19.82 5.89
N GLU A 289 -14.90 19.20 6.01
CA GLU A 289 -15.10 18.04 6.88
C GLU A 289 -14.22 16.88 6.47
N ASN A 290 -14.10 16.62 5.16
CA ASN A 290 -13.20 15.60 4.63
C ASN A 290 -11.72 15.89 4.96
N VAL A 291 -11.32 17.16 5.08
CA VAL A 291 -9.97 17.55 5.51
C VAL A 291 -9.75 17.15 6.96
N ARG A 292 -10.71 17.39 7.85
CA ARG A 292 -10.61 17.04 9.30
C ARG A 292 -10.53 15.54 9.50
N LEU A 293 -11.33 14.76 8.76
CA LEU A 293 -11.30 13.30 8.82
C LEU A 293 -9.94 12.74 8.39
N ARG A 294 -9.37 13.25 7.32
CA ARG A 294 -8.02 12.87 6.86
C ARG A 294 -6.94 13.23 7.89
N GLN A 295 -7.04 14.42 8.48
CA GLN A 295 -6.10 14.86 9.51
C GLN A 295 -6.09 13.90 10.70
N TRP A 296 -7.26 13.41 11.12
CA TRP A 296 -7.33 12.39 12.17
C TRP A 296 -6.56 11.12 11.79
N VAL A 297 -6.65 10.66 10.54
CA VAL A 297 -5.88 9.49 10.06
C VAL A 297 -4.38 9.79 10.09
N ILE A 298 -3.96 10.95 9.61
CA ILE A 298 -2.54 11.36 9.62
C ILE A 298 -2.01 11.35 11.06
N ASP A 299 -2.69 12.00 12.00
CA ASP A 299 -2.26 12.13 13.39
C ASP A 299 -2.18 10.79 14.16
N ASN A 300 -2.89 9.76 13.69
CA ASN A 300 -2.98 8.47 14.40
C ASN A 300 -2.26 7.32 13.70
N TYR A 301 -2.00 7.42 12.40
CA TYR A 301 -1.43 6.33 11.60
C TYR A 301 0.01 6.60 11.13
N ASP A 302 0.47 7.85 11.11
CA ASP A 302 1.85 8.25 10.85
C ASP A 302 2.46 8.83 12.15
N PRO A 303 3.72 8.47 12.53
CA PRO A 303 4.36 8.98 13.74
C PRO A 303 4.80 10.43 13.62
#